data_c081b560c09e20ea3583e2cb09a5573d
#
_entry.id   c081b560c09e20ea3583e2cb09a5573d
#
_cell.length_a   1.000
_cell.length_b   1.000
_cell.length_c   1.000
_cell.angle_alpha   90.00
_cell.angle_beta   90.00
_cell.angle_gamma   90.00
#
_symmetry.space_group_name_H-M   'P 1'
#
loop_
_entity.id
_entity.type
_entity.pdbx_description
1 polymer ?
#
loop_
_entity_poly.entity_id
_entity_poly.type
_entity_poly.pdbx_seq_one_letter_code
_entity_poly.pdbx_strand_id
1 'polypeptide(L)'
;MPVFALWSAPRARSTAFFRSIVERGDMVAVHEPFSDLAGLGETDVEGRPFDSPVSLLAWLADQTHDFDVFLKDTPNRRHHELLADRRFLAEAQHAFLIRRPEEIAASLYAIVPDMGIDAIGLEFLHKLYTAVRDAGGHRPVVIDSDDLVARPAVTMAAYCAAAELPFIPEALTWEPGERHEW
;
A
#
# COMPACT_ATOMS: atom_id res chain seq x y z
N MET A 1 -7.59 -12.05 -11.25
CA MET A 1 -6.17 -11.91 -10.88
C MET A 1 -6.08 -11.33 -9.46
N PRO A 2 -5.10 -11.70 -8.66
CA PRO A 2 -4.98 -11.18 -7.30
C PRO A 2 -4.64 -9.69 -7.27
N VAL A 3 -5.20 -9.02 -6.26
CA VAL A 3 -4.84 -7.65 -5.89
C VAL A 3 -4.07 -7.69 -4.59
N PHE A 4 -2.91 -7.06 -4.57
CA PHE A 4 -2.06 -6.90 -3.40
C PHE A 4 -2.12 -5.44 -2.95
N ALA A 5 -2.39 -5.20 -1.69
CA ALA A 5 -2.54 -3.86 -1.14
C ALA A 5 -1.59 -3.65 0.04
N LEU A 6 -0.63 -2.73 -0.11
CA LEU A 6 0.26 -2.30 0.96
C LEU A 6 -0.26 -1.01 1.58
N TRP A 7 -0.61 -1.08 2.84
CA TRP A 7 -1.06 0.05 3.64
C TRP A 7 0.01 0.50 4.61
N SER A 8 0.27 1.79 4.68
CA SER A 8 1.28 2.32 5.59
C SER A 8 0.89 3.70 6.12
N ALA A 9 1.33 4.03 7.32
CA ALA A 9 1.34 5.43 7.73
C ALA A 9 2.32 6.23 6.85
N PRO A 10 2.14 7.56 6.69
CA PRO A 10 3.13 8.39 6.03
C PRO A 10 4.49 8.24 6.72
N ARG A 11 5.57 8.36 5.99
CA ARG A 11 6.94 8.22 6.49
C ARG A 11 7.31 6.83 7.08
N ALA A 12 6.53 5.80 6.79
CA ALA A 12 6.82 4.42 7.21
C ALA A 12 7.76 3.67 6.27
N ARG A 13 8.48 4.36 5.37
CA ARG A 13 9.45 3.78 4.41
C ARG A 13 8.81 2.92 3.31
N SER A 14 7.51 3.09 3.06
CA SER A 14 6.75 2.33 2.06
C SER A 14 7.24 2.54 0.63
N THR A 15 7.89 3.68 0.32
CA THR A 15 8.47 3.93 -1.01
C THR A 15 9.55 2.91 -1.36
N ALA A 16 10.41 2.51 -0.40
CA ALA A 16 11.44 1.49 -0.64
C ALA A 16 10.81 0.11 -0.90
N PHE A 17 9.75 -0.23 -0.17
CA PHE A 17 8.98 -1.45 -0.43
C PHE A 17 8.33 -1.39 -1.82
N PHE A 18 7.62 -0.31 -2.13
CA PHE A 18 6.96 -0.13 -3.41
C PHE A 18 7.96 -0.17 -4.57
N ARG A 19 9.15 0.43 -4.40
CA ARG A 19 10.21 0.36 -5.39
C ARG A 19 10.60 -1.08 -5.73
N SER A 20 10.74 -1.95 -4.74
CA SER A 20 11.07 -3.35 -4.99
C SER A 20 9.95 -4.08 -5.76
N ILE A 21 8.70 -3.66 -5.62
CA ILE A 21 7.59 -4.20 -6.40
C ILE A 21 7.66 -3.72 -7.86
N VAL A 22 7.94 -2.44 -8.09
CA VAL A 22 8.13 -1.90 -9.45
C VAL A 22 9.27 -2.63 -10.18
N GLU A 23 10.38 -2.87 -9.49
CA GLU A 23 11.55 -3.57 -10.07
C GLU A 23 11.29 -5.05 -10.37
N ARG A 24 10.22 -5.66 -9.83
CA ARG A 24 9.82 -7.02 -10.22
C ARG A 24 9.39 -7.10 -11.68
N GLY A 25 8.65 -6.09 -12.16
CA GLY A 25 8.16 -6.01 -13.54
C GLY A 25 7.11 -7.06 -13.95
N ASP A 26 6.56 -7.81 -12.98
CA ASP A 26 5.60 -8.90 -13.23
C ASP A 26 4.16 -8.55 -12.79
N MET A 27 3.90 -7.30 -12.37
CA MET A 27 2.59 -6.80 -11.99
C MET A 27 2.45 -5.30 -12.24
N VAL A 28 1.22 -4.81 -12.33
CA VAL A 28 0.92 -3.38 -12.38
C VAL A 28 1.06 -2.79 -11.00
N ALA A 29 1.99 -1.84 -10.84
CA ALA A 29 2.25 -1.17 -9.57
C ALA A 29 1.59 0.21 -9.54
N VAL A 30 0.71 0.46 -8.57
CA VAL A 30 -0.10 1.68 -8.45
C VAL A 30 0.25 2.40 -7.15
N HIS A 31 0.68 3.66 -7.27
CA HIS A 31 1.09 4.48 -6.14
C HIS A 31 -0.05 5.38 -5.64
N GLU A 32 -0.44 5.20 -4.41
CA GLU A 32 -1.37 6.03 -3.62
C GLU A 32 -2.71 6.41 -4.30
N PRO A 33 -3.38 5.49 -5.04
CA PRO A 33 -4.53 5.87 -5.85
C PRO A 33 -5.73 6.40 -5.02
N PHE A 34 -5.94 5.89 -3.82
CA PHE A 34 -6.99 6.40 -2.94
C PHE A 34 -6.61 7.75 -2.33
N SER A 35 -5.33 7.97 -2.02
CA SER A 35 -4.83 9.26 -1.56
C SER A 35 -4.98 10.33 -2.63
N ASP A 36 -4.71 10.01 -3.89
CA ASP A 36 -4.91 10.91 -5.03
C ASP A 36 -6.39 11.25 -5.21
N LEU A 37 -7.26 10.26 -5.20
CA LEU A 37 -8.71 10.48 -5.24
C LEU A 37 -9.18 11.43 -4.11
N ALA A 38 -8.64 11.26 -2.90
CA ALA A 38 -8.99 12.11 -1.78
C ALA A 38 -8.40 13.52 -1.84
N GLY A 39 -7.23 13.69 -2.45
CA GLY A 39 -6.49 14.95 -2.53
C GLY A 39 -6.76 15.74 -3.81
N LEU A 40 -6.75 15.06 -4.94
CA LEU A 40 -6.86 15.66 -6.27
C LEU A 40 -8.26 15.51 -6.87
N GLY A 41 -9.04 14.55 -6.39
CA GLY A 41 -10.37 14.21 -6.93
C GLY A 41 -10.32 13.21 -8.09
N GLU A 42 -9.14 12.81 -8.52
CA GLU A 42 -8.92 11.86 -9.61
C GLU A 42 -7.63 11.08 -9.40
N THR A 43 -7.52 9.92 -10.03
CA THR A 43 -6.29 9.13 -10.17
C THR A 43 -6.28 8.42 -11.52
N ASP A 44 -5.11 7.98 -11.96
CA ASP A 44 -4.96 7.21 -13.20
C ASP A 44 -4.26 5.88 -12.90
N VAL A 45 -4.74 4.81 -13.52
CA VAL A 45 -4.09 3.50 -13.49
C VAL A 45 -3.97 2.99 -14.92
N GLU A 46 -2.75 2.87 -15.42
CA GLU A 46 -2.45 2.38 -16.77
C GLU A 46 -3.21 3.15 -17.87
N GLY A 47 -3.30 4.48 -17.77
CA GLY A 47 -4.01 5.34 -18.70
C GLY A 47 -5.54 5.34 -18.55
N ARG A 48 -6.04 4.72 -17.50
CA ARG A 48 -7.47 4.71 -17.16
C ARG A 48 -7.75 5.66 -16.00
N PRO A 49 -8.50 6.73 -16.22
CA PRO A 49 -8.85 7.67 -15.16
C PRO A 49 -9.97 7.13 -14.26
N PHE A 50 -9.88 7.45 -12.97
CA PHE A 50 -10.90 7.22 -11.96
C PHE A 50 -11.18 8.52 -11.22
N ASP A 51 -12.44 8.78 -10.91
CA ASP A 51 -12.95 9.97 -10.21
C ASP A 51 -13.56 9.65 -8.86
N SER A 52 -13.58 8.38 -8.48
CA SER A 52 -14.17 7.94 -7.22
C SER A 52 -13.55 6.64 -6.69
N PRO A 53 -13.47 6.47 -5.35
CA PRO A 53 -13.06 5.21 -4.75
C PRO A 53 -13.92 4.03 -5.18
N VAL A 54 -15.22 4.25 -5.43
CA VAL A 54 -16.16 3.19 -5.84
C VAL A 54 -15.80 2.66 -7.23
N SER A 55 -15.50 3.55 -8.20
CA SER A 55 -15.11 3.13 -9.55
C SER A 55 -13.77 2.39 -9.55
N LEU A 56 -12.81 2.84 -8.74
CA LEU A 56 -11.52 2.17 -8.56
C LEU A 56 -11.68 0.79 -7.92
N LEU A 57 -12.46 0.68 -6.84
CA LEU A 57 -12.75 -0.59 -6.17
C LEU A 57 -13.45 -1.58 -7.10
N ALA A 58 -14.41 -1.12 -7.91
CA ALA A 58 -15.07 -1.95 -8.90
C ALA A 58 -14.08 -2.49 -9.95
N TRP A 59 -13.15 -1.67 -10.39
CA TRP A 59 -12.09 -2.10 -11.31
C TRP A 59 -11.13 -3.09 -10.64
N LEU A 60 -10.66 -2.84 -9.43
CA LEU A 60 -9.82 -3.77 -8.67
C LEU A 60 -10.50 -5.13 -8.43
N ALA A 61 -11.82 -5.13 -8.28
CA ALA A 61 -12.60 -6.36 -8.10
C ALA A 61 -12.87 -7.13 -9.41
N ASP A 62 -12.53 -6.56 -10.57
CA ASP A 62 -12.68 -7.22 -11.87
C ASP A 62 -11.61 -8.30 -12.03
N GLN A 63 -12.03 -9.56 -12.07
CA GLN A 63 -11.14 -10.71 -12.21
C GLN A 63 -10.76 -11.00 -13.68
N THR A 64 -11.15 -10.15 -14.62
CA THR A 64 -10.85 -10.32 -16.07
C THR A 64 -9.51 -9.73 -16.47
N HIS A 65 -8.77 -9.07 -15.57
CA HIS A 65 -7.42 -8.56 -15.87
C HIS A 65 -6.45 -9.70 -16.16
N ASP A 66 -5.58 -9.50 -17.16
CA ASP A 66 -4.53 -10.43 -17.52
C ASP A 66 -3.24 -10.26 -16.68
N PHE A 67 -3.28 -9.41 -15.65
CA PHE A 67 -2.14 -9.04 -14.81
C PHE A 67 -2.54 -8.91 -13.33
N ASP A 68 -1.58 -9.15 -12.46
CA ASP A 68 -1.70 -8.86 -11.04
C ASP A 68 -1.56 -7.36 -10.77
N VAL A 69 -2.28 -6.86 -9.77
CA VAL A 69 -2.21 -5.45 -9.36
C VAL A 69 -1.62 -5.35 -7.96
N PHE A 70 -0.59 -4.53 -7.82
CA PHE A 70 -0.08 -4.13 -6.52
C PHE A 70 -0.35 -2.64 -6.31
N LEU A 71 -1.12 -2.31 -5.30
CA LEU A 71 -1.27 -0.92 -4.89
C LEU A 71 -0.57 -0.65 -3.55
N LYS A 72 0.03 0.51 -3.42
CA LYS A 72 0.56 1.04 -2.17
C LYS A 72 -0.19 2.33 -1.84
N ASP A 73 -0.75 2.41 -0.63
CA ASP A 73 -1.45 3.63 -0.24
C ASP A 73 -1.18 4.02 1.22
N THR A 74 -1.42 5.30 1.49
CA THR A 74 -1.31 5.90 2.81
C THR A 74 -2.72 6.25 3.28
N PRO A 75 -3.43 5.30 3.93
CA PRO A 75 -4.82 5.50 4.31
C PRO A 75 -4.94 6.62 5.34
N ASN A 76 -5.85 7.53 5.09
CA ASN A 76 -6.19 8.61 6.00
C ASN A 76 -7.72 8.62 6.25
N ARG A 77 -8.23 9.62 6.96
CA ARG A 77 -9.64 9.71 7.34
C ARG A 77 -10.64 9.79 6.16
N ARG A 78 -10.16 9.89 4.93
CA ARG A 78 -10.98 10.12 3.74
C ARG A 78 -11.34 8.85 2.97
N HIS A 79 -10.87 7.69 3.40
CA HIS A 79 -11.08 6.41 2.70
C HIS A 79 -12.20 5.56 3.34
N HIS A 80 -13.33 6.18 3.68
CA HIS A 80 -14.43 5.45 4.32
C HIS A 80 -15.04 4.37 3.42
N GLU A 81 -15.01 4.56 2.12
CA GLU A 81 -15.48 3.61 1.10
C GLU A 81 -14.71 2.30 1.17
N LEU A 82 -13.41 2.35 1.44
CA LEU A 82 -12.58 1.15 1.66
C LEU A 82 -13.10 0.28 2.79
N LEU A 83 -13.51 0.90 3.91
CA LEU A 83 -14.01 0.16 5.07
C LEU A 83 -15.38 -0.47 4.81
N ALA A 84 -16.14 0.06 3.84
CA ALA A 84 -17.48 -0.41 3.48
C ALA A 84 -17.44 -1.55 2.44
N ASP A 85 -16.38 -1.65 1.64
CA ASP A 85 -16.27 -2.67 0.59
C ASP A 85 -15.77 -4.00 1.16
N ARG A 86 -16.71 -4.79 1.65
CA ARG A 86 -16.41 -6.11 2.23
C ARG A 86 -15.78 -7.09 1.24
N ARG A 87 -16.07 -6.92 -0.06
CA ARG A 87 -15.52 -7.78 -1.10
C ARG A 87 -14.02 -7.52 -1.26
N PHE A 88 -13.63 -6.26 -1.44
CA PHE A 88 -12.23 -5.87 -1.53
C PHE A 88 -11.46 -6.26 -0.26
N LEU A 89 -12.03 -6.00 0.93
CA LEU A 89 -11.41 -6.36 2.20
C LEU A 89 -11.16 -7.88 2.35
N ALA A 90 -12.02 -8.72 1.76
CA ALA A 90 -11.90 -10.18 1.85
C ALA A 90 -11.06 -10.79 0.72
N GLU A 91 -11.15 -10.28 -0.51
CA GLU A 91 -10.54 -10.89 -1.70
C GLU A 91 -9.12 -10.40 -1.98
N ALA A 92 -8.79 -9.14 -1.64
CA ALA A 92 -7.43 -8.63 -1.81
C ALA A 92 -6.48 -9.17 -0.73
N GLN A 93 -5.19 -9.29 -1.08
CA GLN A 93 -4.13 -9.65 -0.15
C GLN A 93 -3.56 -8.38 0.49
N HIS A 94 -3.82 -8.17 1.78
CA HIS A 94 -3.45 -6.96 2.48
C HIS A 94 -2.16 -7.12 3.29
N ALA A 95 -1.25 -6.17 3.12
CA ALA A 95 -0.06 -6.00 3.94
C ALA A 95 -0.08 -4.62 4.64
N PHE A 96 0.43 -4.56 5.85
CA PHE A 96 0.51 -3.37 6.68
C PHE A 96 1.96 -3.13 7.08
N LEU A 97 2.54 -2.05 6.58
CA LEU A 97 3.89 -1.64 6.94
C LEU A 97 3.81 -0.67 8.13
N ILE A 98 4.32 -1.10 9.26
CA ILE A 98 4.32 -0.32 10.50
C ILE A 98 5.70 0.26 10.80
N ARG A 99 5.70 1.37 11.51
CA ARG A 99 6.89 2.03 12.04
C ARG A 99 6.56 2.62 13.40
N ARG A 100 7.57 2.81 14.25
CA ARG A 100 7.39 3.45 15.56
C ARG A 100 6.73 4.84 15.41
N PRO A 101 5.64 5.12 16.14
CA PRO A 101 4.89 6.37 16.02
C PRO A 101 5.73 7.63 16.21
N GLU A 102 6.67 7.61 17.16
CA GLU A 102 7.58 8.72 17.43
C GLU A 102 8.54 9.01 16.28
N GLU A 103 8.95 8.00 15.52
CA GLU A 103 9.79 8.19 14.34
C GLU A 103 9.00 8.72 13.16
N ILE A 104 7.75 8.27 13.00
CA ILE A 104 6.83 8.83 12.00
C ILE A 104 6.61 10.30 12.32
N ALA A 105 6.25 10.63 13.57
CA ALA A 105 5.97 11.99 14.00
C ALA A 105 7.18 12.91 13.79
N ALA A 106 8.38 12.50 14.20
CA ALA A 106 9.60 13.27 14.01
C ALA A 106 9.90 13.52 12.52
N SER A 107 9.76 12.49 11.67
CA SER A 107 10.01 12.60 10.23
C SER A 107 8.96 13.45 9.52
N LEU A 108 7.70 13.40 9.95
CA LEU A 108 6.62 14.17 9.35
C LEU A 108 6.67 15.63 9.79
N TYR A 109 6.93 15.88 11.07
CA TYR A 109 7.09 17.23 11.62
C TYR A 109 8.22 18.01 10.94
N ALA A 110 9.30 17.35 10.54
CA ALA A 110 10.41 17.98 9.82
C ALA A 110 10.00 18.53 8.45
N ILE A 111 8.89 18.04 7.86
CA ILE A 111 8.40 18.46 6.53
C ILE A 111 7.17 19.36 6.68
N VAL A 112 6.29 19.06 7.63
CA VAL A 112 5.03 19.77 7.88
C VAL A 112 4.96 20.11 9.37
N PRO A 113 5.60 21.20 9.85
CA PRO A 113 5.67 21.53 11.27
C PRO A 113 4.32 21.81 11.94
N ASP A 114 3.33 22.24 11.17
CA ASP A 114 1.99 22.61 11.68
C ASP A 114 0.98 21.45 11.61
N MET A 115 1.43 20.23 11.36
CA MET A 115 0.53 19.07 11.27
C MET A 115 -0.09 18.72 12.63
N GLY A 116 -1.37 18.35 12.62
CA GLY A 116 -2.02 17.71 13.76
C GLY A 116 -1.63 16.23 13.90
N ILE A 117 -1.82 15.67 15.09
CA ILE A 117 -1.55 14.25 15.38
C ILE A 117 -2.29 13.29 14.44
N ASP A 118 -3.45 13.70 13.98
CA ASP A 118 -4.28 12.95 13.04
C ASP A 118 -3.60 12.72 11.68
N ALA A 119 -2.66 13.58 11.29
CA ALA A 119 -1.91 13.44 10.04
C ALA A 119 -0.99 12.21 10.03
N ILE A 120 -0.68 11.63 11.20
CA ILE A 120 0.08 10.39 11.33
C ILE A 120 -0.72 9.20 10.77
N GLY A 121 -2.07 9.25 10.78
CA GLY A 121 -2.93 8.26 10.14
C GLY A 121 -3.00 6.88 10.80
N LEU A 122 -2.37 6.66 11.96
CA LEU A 122 -2.30 5.35 12.61
C LEU A 122 -3.66 4.83 13.07
N GLU A 123 -4.56 5.73 13.48
CA GLU A 123 -5.91 5.33 13.89
C GLU A 123 -6.68 4.68 12.73
N PHE A 124 -6.62 5.30 11.55
CA PHE A 124 -7.31 4.74 10.38
C PHE A 124 -6.60 3.48 9.87
N LEU A 125 -5.28 3.44 9.90
CA LEU A 125 -4.52 2.24 9.55
C LEU A 125 -4.92 1.05 10.43
N HIS A 126 -5.11 1.27 11.72
CA HIS A 126 -5.59 0.24 12.64
C HIS A 126 -7.05 -0.16 12.38
N LYS A 127 -7.93 0.81 12.05
CA LYS A 127 -9.32 0.52 11.66
C LYS A 127 -9.35 -0.35 10.39
N LEU A 128 -8.54 -0.03 9.39
CA LEU A 128 -8.44 -0.80 8.16
C LEU A 128 -7.91 -2.22 8.43
N TYR A 129 -6.85 -2.36 9.23
CA TYR A 129 -6.35 -3.67 9.65
C TYR A 129 -7.44 -4.52 10.31
N THR A 130 -8.22 -3.91 11.20
CA THR A 130 -9.31 -4.60 11.89
C THR A 130 -10.41 -5.01 10.91
N ALA A 131 -10.79 -4.13 9.98
CA ALA A 131 -11.80 -4.42 8.97
C ALA A 131 -11.37 -5.56 8.03
N VAL A 132 -10.12 -5.58 7.58
CA VAL A 132 -9.54 -6.68 6.79
C VAL A 132 -9.59 -7.99 7.55
N ARG A 133 -9.11 -8.01 8.80
CA ARG A 133 -9.15 -9.21 9.64
C ARG A 133 -10.58 -9.74 9.84
N ASP A 134 -11.53 -8.85 10.07
CA ASP A 134 -12.93 -9.18 10.36
C ASP A 134 -13.73 -9.51 9.10
N ALA A 135 -13.23 -9.16 7.91
CA ALA A 135 -13.79 -9.59 6.64
C ALA A 135 -13.62 -11.10 6.39
N GLY A 136 -12.63 -11.73 7.01
CA GLY A 136 -12.45 -13.19 7.02
C GLY A 136 -11.89 -13.80 5.75
N GLY A 137 -11.22 -13.00 4.91
CA GLY A 137 -10.49 -13.44 3.73
C GLY A 137 -9.04 -13.85 4.02
N HIS A 138 -8.10 -13.33 3.24
CA HIS A 138 -6.67 -13.55 3.46
C HIS A 138 -6.21 -12.94 4.80
N ARG A 139 -5.33 -13.66 5.49
CA ARG A 139 -4.75 -13.13 6.73
C ARG A 139 -3.85 -11.94 6.39
N PRO A 140 -4.07 -10.75 6.98
CA PRO A 140 -3.23 -9.59 6.72
C PRO A 140 -1.80 -9.82 7.21
N VAL A 141 -0.82 -9.43 6.38
CA VAL A 141 0.61 -9.48 6.70
C VAL A 141 1.01 -8.18 7.39
N VAL A 142 1.71 -8.26 8.51
CA VAL A 142 2.25 -7.07 9.19
C VAL A 142 3.77 -7.09 9.07
N ILE A 143 4.34 -5.99 8.60
CA ILE A 143 5.77 -5.83 8.30
C ILE A 143 6.30 -4.67 9.13
N ASP A 144 7.37 -4.89 9.88
CA ASP A 144 8.08 -3.81 10.57
C ASP A 144 9.06 -3.12 9.60
N SER A 145 8.97 -1.81 9.51
CA SER A 145 9.86 -1.02 8.65
C SER A 145 11.33 -1.05 9.08
N ASP A 146 11.62 -1.30 10.36
CA ASP A 146 12.99 -1.47 10.84
C ASP A 146 13.58 -2.80 10.37
N ASP A 147 12.78 -3.87 10.35
CA ASP A 147 13.17 -5.15 9.73
C ASP A 147 13.38 -5.02 8.22
N LEU A 148 12.50 -4.27 7.54
CA LEU A 148 12.66 -4.00 6.10
C LEU A 148 13.99 -3.33 5.78
N VAL A 149 14.42 -2.37 6.60
CA VAL A 149 15.70 -1.67 6.41
C VAL A 149 16.91 -2.51 6.83
N ALA A 150 16.81 -3.17 7.97
CA ALA A 150 17.92 -3.94 8.52
C ALA A 150 18.19 -5.24 7.74
N ARG A 151 17.14 -5.87 7.20
CA ARG A 151 17.19 -7.19 6.57
C ARG A 151 16.26 -7.27 5.36
N PRO A 152 16.45 -6.42 4.32
CA PRO A 152 15.51 -6.29 3.21
C PRO A 152 15.22 -7.61 2.50
N ALA A 153 16.24 -8.40 2.19
CA ALA A 153 16.05 -9.67 1.49
C ALA A 153 15.24 -10.69 2.31
N VAL A 154 15.49 -10.78 3.61
CA VAL A 154 14.76 -11.69 4.50
C VAL A 154 13.30 -11.24 4.65
N THR A 155 13.08 -9.94 4.85
CA THR A 155 11.75 -9.36 5.03
C THR A 155 10.91 -9.48 3.77
N MET A 156 11.48 -9.17 2.59
CA MET A 156 10.79 -9.29 1.32
C MET A 156 10.54 -10.75 0.92
N ALA A 157 11.46 -11.65 1.20
CA ALA A 157 11.24 -13.08 0.98
C ALA A 157 10.10 -13.61 1.87
N ALA A 158 10.02 -13.20 3.13
CA ALA A 158 8.93 -13.57 4.04
C ALA A 158 7.58 -13.00 3.58
N TYR A 159 7.56 -11.75 3.12
CA TYR A 159 6.37 -11.14 2.51
C TYR A 159 5.92 -11.93 1.28
N CYS A 160 6.83 -12.19 0.34
CA CYS A 160 6.50 -12.93 -0.89
C CYS A 160 5.96 -14.32 -0.57
N ALA A 161 6.55 -15.03 0.40
CA ALA A 161 6.06 -16.34 0.82
C ALA A 161 4.64 -16.26 1.41
N ALA A 162 4.34 -15.22 2.21
CA ALA A 162 3.01 -15.02 2.79
C ALA A 162 1.96 -14.59 1.75
N ALA A 163 2.38 -13.89 0.70
CA ALA A 163 1.55 -13.43 -0.40
C ALA A 163 1.49 -14.43 -1.57
N GLU A 164 2.11 -15.61 -1.42
CA GLU A 164 2.18 -16.65 -2.47
C GLU A 164 2.82 -16.14 -3.77
N LEU A 165 3.76 -15.19 -3.65
CA LEU A 165 4.53 -14.63 -4.76
C LEU A 165 5.94 -15.25 -4.83
N PRO A 166 6.51 -15.40 -6.01
CA PRO A 166 7.92 -15.75 -6.14
C PRO A 166 8.79 -14.61 -5.58
N PHE A 167 9.81 -14.92 -4.78
CA PHE A 167 10.79 -13.93 -4.37
C PHE A 167 11.81 -13.71 -5.48
N ILE A 168 12.01 -12.44 -5.88
CA ILE A 168 12.95 -12.00 -6.92
C ILE A 168 14.04 -11.15 -6.23
N PRO A 169 15.21 -11.69 -5.90
CA PRO A 169 16.26 -10.96 -5.20
C PRO A 169 16.75 -9.73 -5.95
N GLU A 170 16.76 -9.79 -7.28
CA GLU A 170 17.20 -8.72 -8.18
C GLU A 170 16.33 -7.45 -8.03
N ALA A 171 15.07 -7.61 -7.66
CA ALA A 171 14.16 -6.51 -7.40
C ALA A 171 14.49 -5.67 -6.15
N LEU A 172 15.49 -6.08 -5.38
CA LEU A 172 16.03 -5.30 -4.26
C LEU A 172 17.19 -4.39 -4.65
N THR A 173 17.56 -4.39 -5.92
CA THR A 173 18.68 -3.58 -6.44
C THR A 173 18.16 -2.72 -7.59
N TRP A 174 18.36 -1.41 -7.49
CA TRP A 174 17.92 -0.45 -8.53
C TRP A 174 18.91 0.69 -8.70
N GLU A 175 18.92 1.25 -9.89
CA GLU A 175 19.68 2.47 -10.16
C GLU A 175 18.97 3.70 -9.54
N PRO A 176 19.75 4.67 -9.01
CA PRO A 176 19.20 5.94 -8.55
C PRO A 176 18.52 6.68 -9.71
N GLY A 177 17.36 7.28 -9.44
CA GLY A 177 16.63 8.09 -10.44
C GLY A 177 15.19 8.30 -10.05
N GLU A 178 14.57 9.25 -10.74
CA GLU A 178 13.12 9.47 -10.67
C GLU A 178 12.39 8.36 -11.41
N ARG A 179 11.17 8.08 -10.96
CA ARG A 179 10.27 7.10 -11.55
C ARG A 179 8.93 7.73 -11.88
N HIS A 180 8.29 7.21 -12.91
CA HIS A 180 6.98 7.69 -13.34
C HIS A 180 5.83 7.20 -12.46
N GLU A 181 6.10 6.18 -11.65
CA GLU A 181 5.11 5.51 -10.82
C GLU A 181 4.81 6.26 -9.50
N TRP A 182 5.54 7.37 -9.19
CA TRP A 182 5.27 8.30 -8.07
C TRP A 182 5.79 9.70 -8.28
#